data_3de1044f8b7184f6148bf33acde5a6ca
#
_entry.id   3de1044f8b7184f6148bf33acde5a6ca
#
_cell.length_a   1.000
_cell.length_b   1.000
_cell.length_c   1.000
_cell.angle_alpha   90.00
_cell.angle_beta   90.00
_cell.angle_gamma   90.00
#
_symmetry.space_group_name_H-M   'P 1'
#
loop_
_entity.id
_entity.type
_entity.pdbx_description
1 polymer ?
#
loop_
_entity_poly.entity_id
_entity_poly.type
_entity_poly.pdbx_seq_one_letter_code
_entity_poly.pdbx_strand_id
1 'polypeptide(L)'
;MFDQTELEKLRKAGRVSAEARDLGMSMVAEDVKLFDVAEEVEGYIRAHGCGLAFPCNISINEIAAHYTPSVNDKLRFEIGDVVKVDCGAQVDGFVGDTAGTVEVGTKRFKDLIASSKKARDVVMEFIGEGCPVNEIGRAVNMSITGDGFKPITNLTGHEIKPYNLHAGLSIPNYDDGNEARLKSGMIIACEPFATNGAGAIKCDRPGNICRILRERPLADPALKEFFDYIKGEFSTFPFCARSCDYPKAEIRVKELIRHGLVSSYAILKEVKGGCVTQAEHTVYIGGKKGEIMTSP
;
A
#
# COMPACT_ATOMS: atom_id res chain seq x y z
N MET A 1 -11.21 6.85 -20.87
CA MET A 1 -10.69 5.49 -21.18
C MET A 1 -9.24 5.67 -21.57
N PHE A 2 -8.35 4.88 -21.02
CA PHE A 2 -6.93 4.95 -21.33
C PHE A 2 -6.68 4.43 -22.76
N ASP A 3 -5.67 5.00 -23.43
CA ASP A 3 -5.18 4.47 -24.69
C ASP A 3 -4.30 3.22 -24.47
N GLN A 4 -3.88 2.59 -25.58
CA GLN A 4 -3.10 1.34 -25.51
C GLN A 4 -1.75 1.55 -24.79
N THR A 5 -1.09 2.69 -25.03
CA THR A 5 0.21 3.02 -24.41
C THR A 5 0.07 3.22 -22.90
N GLU A 6 -0.99 3.92 -22.48
CA GLU A 6 -1.32 4.13 -21.06
C GLU A 6 -1.62 2.81 -20.34
N LEU A 7 -2.39 1.92 -20.99
CA LEU A 7 -2.66 0.58 -20.46
C LEU A 7 -1.40 -0.28 -20.36
N GLU A 8 -0.49 -0.19 -21.30
CA GLU A 8 0.80 -0.89 -21.24
C GLU A 8 1.66 -0.41 -20.07
N LYS A 9 1.67 0.89 -19.78
CA LYS A 9 2.34 1.46 -18.59
C LYS A 9 1.72 0.91 -17.30
N LEU A 10 0.38 0.89 -17.21
CA LEU A 10 -0.33 0.36 -16.05
C LEU A 10 -0.06 -1.14 -15.85
N ARG A 11 -0.11 -1.93 -16.94
CA ARG A 11 0.22 -3.36 -16.90
C ARG A 11 1.65 -3.62 -16.47
N LYS A 12 2.61 -2.80 -16.99
CA LYS A 12 4.01 -2.90 -16.56
C LYS A 12 4.16 -2.60 -15.07
N ALA A 13 3.58 -1.48 -14.59
CA ALA A 13 3.61 -1.12 -13.19
C ALA A 13 3.01 -2.23 -12.31
N GLY A 14 1.84 -2.74 -12.68
CA GLY A 14 1.15 -3.80 -11.95
C GLY A 14 1.96 -5.10 -11.86
N ARG A 15 2.48 -5.58 -12.99
CA ARG A 15 3.31 -6.79 -13.02
C ARG A 15 4.57 -6.65 -12.16
N VAL A 16 5.31 -5.55 -12.30
CA VAL A 16 6.53 -5.31 -11.51
C VAL A 16 6.21 -5.22 -10.02
N SER A 17 5.09 -4.60 -9.65
CA SER A 17 4.65 -4.58 -8.23
C SER A 17 4.35 -5.98 -7.70
N ALA A 18 3.66 -6.82 -8.47
CA ALA A 18 3.35 -8.19 -8.06
C ALA A 18 4.60 -9.05 -7.87
N GLU A 19 5.54 -8.95 -8.81
CA GLU A 19 6.84 -9.64 -8.74
C GLU A 19 7.67 -9.16 -7.54
N ALA A 20 7.70 -7.83 -7.28
CA ALA A 20 8.40 -7.24 -6.15
C ALA A 20 7.77 -7.63 -4.81
N ARG A 21 6.42 -7.65 -4.69
CA ARG A 21 5.70 -8.16 -3.52
C ARG A 21 6.07 -9.61 -3.24
N ASP A 22 6.02 -10.46 -4.25
CA ASP A 22 6.29 -11.90 -4.10
C ASP A 22 7.76 -12.15 -3.73
N LEU A 23 8.69 -11.37 -4.28
CA LEU A 23 10.10 -11.35 -3.87
C LEU A 23 10.20 -10.99 -2.38
N GLY A 24 9.62 -9.87 -1.96
CA GLY A 24 9.64 -9.42 -0.56
C GLY A 24 9.05 -10.46 0.38
N MET A 25 7.91 -11.06 0.03
CA MET A 25 7.28 -12.12 0.81
C MET A 25 8.19 -13.37 0.94
N SER A 26 8.93 -13.72 -0.11
CA SER A 26 9.84 -14.86 -0.10
C SER A 26 11.07 -14.66 0.79
N MET A 27 11.44 -13.39 1.06
CA MET A 27 12.56 -13.04 1.93
C MET A 27 12.19 -13.01 3.42
N VAL A 28 10.89 -13.03 3.75
CA VAL A 28 10.43 -12.99 5.15
C VAL A 28 10.78 -14.29 5.86
N ALA A 29 11.80 -14.23 6.71
CA ALA A 29 12.29 -15.35 7.52
C ALA A 29 12.82 -14.86 8.86
N GLU A 30 12.94 -15.77 9.85
CA GLU A 30 13.52 -15.46 11.15
C GLU A 30 14.87 -14.76 11.01
N ASP A 31 15.12 -13.75 11.85
CA ASP A 31 16.35 -12.95 11.95
C ASP A 31 16.68 -12.07 10.71
N VAL A 32 15.86 -12.10 9.66
CA VAL A 32 16.00 -11.17 8.53
C VAL A 32 15.53 -9.78 8.96
N LYS A 33 16.26 -8.72 8.56
CA LYS A 33 15.88 -7.35 8.86
C LYS A 33 14.75 -6.89 7.94
N LEU A 34 13.80 -6.14 8.50
CA LEU A 34 12.77 -5.47 7.72
C LEU A 34 13.38 -4.52 6.67
N PHE A 35 14.48 -3.86 7.05
CA PHE A 35 15.22 -2.96 6.17
C PHE A 35 15.70 -3.68 4.90
N ASP A 36 16.30 -4.87 5.04
CA ASP A 36 16.85 -5.61 3.90
C ASP A 36 15.75 -6.02 2.92
N VAL A 37 14.57 -6.41 3.41
CA VAL A 37 13.40 -6.73 2.57
C VAL A 37 12.89 -5.50 1.84
N ALA A 38 12.75 -4.36 2.53
CA ALA A 38 12.26 -3.14 1.91
C ALA A 38 13.22 -2.62 0.81
N GLU A 39 14.54 -2.66 1.05
CA GLU A 39 15.55 -2.27 0.07
C GLU A 39 15.53 -3.16 -1.17
N GLU A 40 15.40 -4.47 -0.98
CA GLU A 40 15.37 -5.42 -2.10
C GLU A 40 14.11 -5.24 -2.95
N VAL A 41 12.93 -5.10 -2.32
CA VAL A 41 11.67 -4.82 -3.01
C VAL A 41 11.74 -3.53 -3.83
N GLU A 42 12.22 -2.45 -3.22
CA GLU A 42 12.36 -1.16 -3.90
C GLU A 42 13.46 -1.19 -4.98
N GLY A 43 14.56 -1.90 -4.72
CA GLY A 43 15.63 -2.15 -5.68
C GLY A 43 15.14 -2.91 -6.91
N TYR A 44 14.33 -3.95 -6.70
CA TYR A 44 13.69 -4.71 -7.77
C TYR A 44 12.83 -3.81 -8.67
N ILE A 45 11.97 -2.98 -8.08
CA ILE A 45 11.10 -2.06 -8.83
C ILE A 45 11.93 -1.12 -9.72
N ARG A 46 12.99 -0.52 -9.15
CA ARG A 46 13.87 0.39 -9.91
C ARG A 46 14.65 -0.34 -11.01
N ALA A 47 15.16 -1.54 -10.74
CA ALA A 47 15.91 -2.33 -11.71
C ALA A 47 15.08 -2.73 -12.93
N HIS A 48 13.74 -2.81 -12.78
CA HIS A 48 12.80 -3.08 -13.87
C HIS A 48 12.28 -1.81 -14.57
N GLY A 49 12.94 -0.67 -14.34
CA GLY A 49 12.63 0.61 -15.01
C GLY A 49 11.27 1.16 -14.62
N CYS A 50 10.90 1.03 -13.35
CA CYS A 50 9.74 1.64 -12.73
C CYS A 50 10.19 2.56 -11.59
N GLY A 51 9.44 3.64 -11.34
CA GLY A 51 9.55 4.42 -10.12
C GLY A 51 8.76 3.76 -8.97
N LEU A 52 9.05 4.18 -7.74
CA LEU A 52 8.22 3.80 -6.59
C LEU A 52 6.93 4.60 -6.60
N ALA A 53 5.78 3.96 -6.37
CA ALA A 53 4.52 4.64 -6.10
C ALA A 53 4.44 5.10 -4.63
N PHE A 54 5.10 4.38 -3.74
CA PHE A 54 5.30 4.69 -2.33
C PHE A 54 6.41 3.80 -1.74
N PRO A 55 6.98 4.14 -0.56
CA PRO A 55 7.96 3.29 0.11
C PRO A 55 7.37 1.95 0.51
N CYS A 56 8.09 0.87 0.29
CA CYS A 56 7.65 -0.47 0.67
C CYS A 56 7.27 -0.53 2.15
N ASN A 57 6.01 -0.88 2.44
CA ASN A 57 5.51 -1.07 3.80
C ASN A 57 5.81 -2.50 4.25
N ILE A 58 6.45 -2.66 5.41
CA ILE A 58 6.69 -3.94 6.07
C ILE A 58 6.01 -3.89 7.44
N SER A 59 4.73 -4.22 7.48
CA SER A 59 3.91 -4.10 8.69
C SER A 59 3.77 -5.45 9.41
N ILE A 60 4.06 -5.49 10.72
CA ILE A 60 4.09 -6.73 11.51
C ILE A 60 2.90 -6.77 12.48
N ASN A 61 2.29 -7.92 12.62
CA ASN A 61 1.27 -8.28 13.60
C ASN A 61 0.09 -7.29 13.63
N GLU A 62 -0.06 -6.53 14.71
CA GLU A 62 -1.13 -5.54 14.90
C GLU A 62 -0.94 -4.25 14.11
N ILE A 63 0.23 -4.01 13.53
CA ILE A 63 0.43 -2.89 12.60
C ILE A 63 -0.26 -3.24 11.28
N ALA A 64 -1.29 -2.50 10.94
CA ALA A 64 -2.07 -2.75 9.72
C ALA A 64 -1.34 -2.22 8.47
N ALA A 65 -0.83 -0.99 8.53
CA ALA A 65 -0.21 -0.32 7.38
C ALA A 65 0.71 0.84 7.81
N HIS A 66 1.39 1.44 6.84
CA HIS A 66 2.21 2.65 6.91
C HIS A 66 3.49 2.52 7.75
N TYR A 67 3.97 1.30 7.97
CA TYR A 67 5.28 1.09 8.53
C TYR A 67 6.29 0.79 7.42
N THR A 68 7.30 1.65 7.26
CA THR A 68 8.49 1.40 6.45
C THR A 68 9.73 1.60 7.32
N PRO A 69 10.75 0.72 7.23
CA PRO A 69 11.96 0.85 8.03
C PRO A 69 12.74 2.12 7.68
N SER A 70 13.39 2.73 8.67
CA SER A 70 14.38 3.81 8.45
C SER A 70 15.76 3.23 8.13
N VAL A 71 16.70 4.09 7.71
CA VAL A 71 18.09 3.69 7.42
C VAL A 71 18.77 2.97 8.61
N ASN A 72 18.39 3.35 9.83
CA ASN A 72 18.97 2.78 11.05
C ASN A 72 18.05 1.78 11.75
N ASP A 73 17.02 1.30 11.07
CA ASP A 73 16.10 0.32 11.63
C ASP A 73 16.81 -1.01 11.90
N LYS A 74 16.64 -1.52 13.11
CA LYS A 74 17.29 -2.76 13.57
C LYS A 74 16.30 -3.90 13.77
N LEU A 75 15.02 -3.66 13.48
CA LEU A 75 13.99 -4.67 13.65
C LEU A 75 14.24 -5.85 12.71
N ARG A 76 14.05 -7.03 13.27
CA ARG A 76 14.17 -8.32 12.57
C ARG A 76 12.87 -9.07 12.76
N PHE A 77 12.57 -9.96 11.84
CA PHE A 77 11.44 -10.85 11.99
C PHE A 77 11.70 -11.91 13.05
N GLU A 78 10.69 -12.20 13.82
CA GLU A 78 10.68 -13.26 14.85
C GLU A 78 9.73 -14.40 14.44
N ILE A 79 9.98 -15.62 14.94
CA ILE A 79 9.09 -16.75 14.69
C ILE A 79 7.67 -16.43 15.18
N GLY A 80 6.70 -16.59 14.28
CA GLY A 80 5.29 -16.32 14.56
C GLY A 80 4.84 -14.91 14.17
N ASP A 81 5.72 -14.05 13.69
CA ASP A 81 5.32 -12.77 13.13
C ASP A 81 4.44 -12.96 11.89
N VAL A 82 3.40 -12.15 11.79
CA VAL A 82 2.55 -12.03 10.60
C VAL A 82 2.90 -10.74 9.89
N VAL A 83 3.51 -10.87 8.72
CA VAL A 83 4.14 -9.77 7.99
C VAL A 83 3.32 -9.43 6.74
N LYS A 84 2.90 -8.18 6.63
CA LYS A 84 2.34 -7.60 5.41
C LYS A 84 3.46 -6.94 4.64
N VAL A 85 3.66 -7.38 3.40
CA VAL A 85 4.52 -6.72 2.41
C VAL A 85 3.59 -6.02 1.43
N ASP A 86 3.67 -4.68 1.40
CA ASP A 86 2.81 -3.82 0.63
C ASP A 86 3.69 -2.85 -0.15
N CYS A 87 3.61 -2.89 -1.47
CA CYS A 87 4.48 -2.13 -2.36
C CYS A 87 3.77 -1.74 -3.66
N GLY A 88 4.24 -0.64 -4.22
CA GLY A 88 3.71 -0.13 -5.48
C GLY A 88 4.81 0.38 -6.40
N ALA A 89 4.71 0.01 -7.67
CA ALA A 89 5.50 0.55 -8.76
C ALA A 89 4.69 1.54 -9.58
N GLN A 90 5.37 2.48 -10.27
CA GLN A 90 4.72 3.39 -11.19
C GLN A 90 5.52 3.55 -12.49
N VAL A 91 4.81 3.80 -13.59
CA VAL A 91 5.38 4.17 -14.88
C VAL A 91 4.64 5.40 -15.39
N ASP A 92 5.31 6.53 -15.46
CA ASP A 92 4.73 7.82 -15.87
C ASP A 92 3.41 8.15 -15.14
N GLY A 93 3.38 7.87 -13.83
CA GLY A 93 2.22 8.11 -12.97
C GLY A 93 1.19 7.00 -12.91
N PHE A 94 1.24 5.99 -13.80
CA PHE A 94 0.36 4.82 -13.75
C PHE A 94 0.86 3.84 -12.69
N VAL A 95 0.03 3.55 -11.70
CA VAL A 95 0.41 2.83 -10.48
C VAL A 95 -0.13 1.41 -10.48
N GLY A 96 0.73 0.45 -10.14
CA GLY A 96 0.33 -0.84 -9.61
C GLY A 96 0.55 -0.85 -8.10
N ASP A 97 -0.49 -1.11 -7.34
CA ASP A 97 -0.54 -1.16 -5.88
C ASP A 97 -0.93 -2.57 -5.44
N THR A 98 -0.18 -3.18 -4.53
CA THR A 98 -0.43 -4.58 -4.15
C THR A 98 0.18 -4.95 -2.81
N ALA A 99 -0.53 -5.81 -2.07
CA ALA A 99 -0.04 -6.35 -0.82
C ALA A 99 -0.32 -7.85 -0.67
N GLY A 100 0.52 -8.48 0.13
CA GLY A 100 0.35 -9.85 0.57
C GLY A 100 0.82 -10.07 2.00
N THR A 101 0.35 -11.15 2.62
CA THR A 101 0.69 -11.48 4.01
C THR A 101 1.32 -12.86 4.10
N VAL A 102 2.40 -12.98 4.88
CA VAL A 102 3.07 -14.24 5.21
C VAL A 102 3.29 -14.34 6.71
N GLU A 103 3.49 -15.56 7.22
CA GLU A 103 3.81 -15.85 8.62
C GLU A 103 5.21 -16.44 8.73
N VAL A 104 6.00 -15.98 9.69
CA VAL A 104 7.39 -16.42 9.91
C VAL A 104 7.42 -17.75 10.66
N GLY A 105 7.92 -18.80 10.02
CA GLY A 105 8.29 -20.07 10.63
C GLY A 105 7.16 -20.88 11.27
N THR A 106 5.92 -20.39 11.32
CA THR A 106 4.77 -21.11 11.86
C THR A 106 3.55 -21.09 10.91
N LYS A 107 2.43 -21.70 11.32
CA LYS A 107 1.16 -21.68 10.58
C LYS A 107 -0.03 -21.38 11.50
N ARG A 108 0.22 -20.63 12.58
CA ARG A 108 -0.82 -20.30 13.58
C ARG A 108 -1.87 -19.36 13.03
N PHE A 109 -1.50 -18.48 12.11
CA PHE A 109 -2.38 -17.49 11.50
C PHE A 109 -2.77 -17.83 10.06
N LYS A 110 -2.53 -19.07 9.61
CA LYS A 110 -2.84 -19.50 8.23
C LYS A 110 -4.28 -19.20 7.81
N ASP A 111 -5.24 -19.39 8.73
CA ASP A 111 -6.67 -19.20 8.43
C ASP A 111 -7.02 -17.70 8.35
N LEU A 112 -6.40 -16.85 9.17
CA LEU A 112 -6.54 -15.41 9.11
C LEU A 112 -5.93 -14.85 7.79
N ILE A 113 -4.76 -15.33 7.39
CA ILE A 113 -4.11 -14.97 6.11
C ILE A 113 -4.97 -15.43 4.93
N ALA A 114 -5.49 -16.65 4.98
CA ALA A 114 -6.37 -17.19 3.95
C ALA A 114 -7.67 -16.38 3.83
N SER A 115 -8.19 -15.84 4.93
CA SER A 115 -9.44 -15.06 4.96
C SER A 115 -9.32 -13.74 4.21
N SER A 116 -8.25 -12.95 4.43
CA SER A 116 -8.05 -11.72 3.65
C SER A 116 -7.84 -12.00 2.16
N LYS A 117 -7.07 -13.05 1.82
CA LYS A 117 -6.86 -13.48 0.44
C LYS A 117 -8.17 -13.90 -0.23
N LYS A 118 -8.96 -14.76 0.42
CA LYS A 118 -10.25 -15.21 -0.06
C LYS A 118 -11.22 -14.04 -0.28
N ALA A 119 -11.25 -13.06 0.64
CA ALA A 119 -12.10 -11.90 0.52
C ALA A 119 -11.75 -11.06 -0.72
N ARG A 120 -10.44 -10.84 -0.99
CA ARG A 120 -9.98 -10.21 -2.22
C ARG A 120 -10.41 -11.02 -3.46
N ASP A 121 -10.15 -12.32 -3.46
CA ASP A 121 -10.42 -13.19 -4.61
C ASP A 121 -11.91 -13.25 -4.96
N VAL A 122 -12.80 -13.29 -3.97
CA VAL A 122 -14.27 -13.20 -4.15
C VAL A 122 -14.68 -11.91 -4.87
N VAL A 123 -14.07 -10.76 -4.51
CA VAL A 123 -14.34 -9.48 -5.18
C VAL A 123 -13.88 -9.52 -6.63
N MET A 124 -12.71 -10.12 -6.92
CA MET A 124 -12.16 -10.21 -8.28
C MET A 124 -13.07 -10.99 -9.25
N GLU A 125 -14.00 -11.79 -8.73
CA GLU A 125 -14.94 -12.57 -9.56
C GLU A 125 -16.00 -11.69 -10.25
N PHE A 126 -16.44 -10.61 -9.60
CA PHE A 126 -17.58 -9.79 -10.07
C PHE A 126 -17.26 -8.29 -10.26
N ILE A 127 -16.09 -7.81 -9.80
CA ILE A 127 -15.74 -6.41 -9.90
C ILE A 127 -15.66 -5.96 -11.37
N GLY A 128 -16.35 -4.86 -11.70
CA GLY A 128 -16.39 -4.33 -13.07
C GLY A 128 -17.24 -3.08 -13.17
N GLU A 129 -17.46 -2.63 -14.42
CA GLU A 129 -18.25 -1.44 -14.68
C GLU A 129 -19.69 -1.59 -14.18
N GLY A 130 -20.18 -0.56 -13.47
CA GLY A 130 -21.50 -0.51 -12.88
C GLY A 130 -21.59 -1.15 -11.50
N CYS A 131 -20.55 -1.85 -11.02
CA CYS A 131 -20.51 -2.43 -9.68
C CYS A 131 -20.63 -1.33 -8.61
N PRO A 132 -21.60 -1.38 -7.68
CA PRO A 132 -21.65 -0.46 -6.55
C PRO A 132 -20.54 -0.76 -5.55
N VAL A 133 -19.90 0.27 -4.99
CA VAL A 133 -18.76 0.04 -4.07
C VAL A 133 -19.17 -0.60 -2.75
N ASN A 134 -20.39 -0.35 -2.26
CA ASN A 134 -20.93 -1.01 -1.06
C ASN A 134 -21.12 -2.52 -1.26
N GLU A 135 -21.38 -3.01 -2.47
CA GLU A 135 -21.45 -4.44 -2.76
C GLU A 135 -20.08 -5.11 -2.63
N ILE A 136 -19.00 -4.39 -3.01
CA ILE A 136 -17.64 -4.84 -2.77
C ILE A 136 -17.43 -5.00 -1.27
N GLY A 137 -17.74 -3.97 -0.49
CA GLY A 137 -17.63 -3.99 0.97
C GLY A 137 -18.48 -5.09 1.61
N ARG A 138 -19.69 -5.31 1.11
CA ARG A 138 -20.57 -6.40 1.57
C ARG A 138 -19.93 -7.77 1.34
N ALA A 139 -19.39 -8.01 0.14
CA ALA A 139 -18.73 -9.27 -0.19
C ALA A 139 -17.48 -9.52 0.69
N VAL A 140 -16.64 -8.50 0.89
CA VAL A 140 -15.49 -8.56 1.80
C VAL A 140 -15.92 -8.91 3.22
N ASN A 141 -16.91 -8.17 3.76
CA ASN A 141 -17.41 -8.39 5.11
C ASN A 141 -17.98 -9.81 5.28
N MET A 142 -18.82 -10.26 4.35
CA MET A 142 -19.40 -11.60 4.40
C MET A 142 -18.34 -12.70 4.34
N SER A 143 -17.33 -12.56 3.49
CA SER A 143 -16.22 -13.51 3.38
C SER A 143 -15.45 -13.61 4.69
N ILE A 144 -14.99 -12.48 5.24
CA ILE A 144 -14.15 -12.44 6.45
C ILE A 144 -14.93 -12.88 7.69
N THR A 145 -16.17 -12.42 7.86
CA THR A 145 -17.01 -12.81 9.01
C THR A 145 -17.46 -14.26 8.93
N GLY A 146 -17.69 -14.79 7.73
CA GLY A 146 -17.96 -16.21 7.51
C GLY A 146 -16.83 -17.14 7.93
N ASP A 147 -15.59 -16.64 7.89
CA ASP A 147 -14.39 -17.36 8.37
C ASP A 147 -14.14 -17.15 9.90
N GLY A 148 -15.02 -16.39 10.60
CA GLY A 148 -14.93 -16.14 12.04
C GLY A 148 -14.02 -14.97 12.43
N PHE A 149 -13.56 -14.16 11.48
CA PHE A 149 -12.72 -12.98 11.70
C PHE A 149 -13.53 -11.68 11.52
N LYS A 150 -12.86 -10.53 11.63
CA LYS A 150 -13.47 -9.22 11.42
C LYS A 150 -12.74 -8.46 10.31
N PRO A 151 -13.44 -7.80 9.40
CA PRO A 151 -12.80 -6.83 8.52
C PRO A 151 -12.38 -5.60 9.34
N ILE A 152 -11.34 -4.90 8.88
CA ILE A 152 -11.02 -3.57 9.39
C ILE A 152 -11.96 -2.57 8.68
N THR A 153 -12.86 -1.95 9.44
CA THR A 153 -13.94 -1.13 8.85
C THR A 153 -13.54 0.32 8.58
N ASN A 154 -12.50 0.82 9.21
CA ASN A 154 -12.02 2.19 9.05
C ASN A 154 -10.68 2.29 8.29
N LEU A 155 -10.39 1.29 7.46
CA LEU A 155 -9.34 1.27 6.45
C LEU A 155 -9.96 0.73 5.16
N THR A 156 -9.69 1.38 4.04
CA THR A 156 -10.39 1.12 2.78
C THR A 156 -9.40 1.07 1.63
N GLY A 157 -9.69 0.31 0.60
CA GLY A 157 -9.13 0.51 -0.71
C GLY A 157 -9.54 1.87 -1.31
N HIS A 158 -9.02 2.19 -2.47
CA HIS A 158 -9.17 3.52 -3.05
C HIS A 158 -9.11 3.53 -4.57
N GLU A 159 -9.65 4.60 -5.17
CA GLU A 159 -9.40 4.93 -6.56
C GLU A 159 -7.97 5.43 -6.73
N ILE A 160 -7.34 5.04 -7.84
CA ILE A 160 -6.02 5.49 -8.28
C ILE A 160 -6.19 6.28 -9.59
N LYS A 161 -5.45 7.39 -9.73
CA LYS A 161 -5.31 8.13 -10.99
C LYS A 161 -3.86 8.38 -11.30
N PRO A 162 -3.49 8.66 -12.55
CA PRO A 162 -2.12 9.02 -12.88
C PRO A 162 -1.60 10.12 -11.95
N TYR A 163 -0.46 9.88 -11.30
CA TYR A 163 0.16 10.75 -10.29
C TYR A 163 -0.70 11.02 -9.05
N ASN A 164 -1.73 10.23 -8.78
CA ASN A 164 -2.57 10.38 -7.59
C ASN A 164 -2.94 9.01 -7.03
N LEU A 165 -2.19 8.58 -6.02
CA LEU A 165 -2.37 7.28 -5.37
C LEU A 165 -3.75 7.13 -4.73
N HIS A 166 -4.27 8.17 -4.06
CA HIS A 166 -5.55 8.17 -3.36
C HIS A 166 -6.50 9.19 -4.01
N ALA A 167 -7.20 8.81 -5.07
CA ALA A 167 -7.93 9.72 -5.94
C ALA A 167 -9.39 10.01 -5.53
N GLY A 168 -9.77 9.65 -4.30
CA GLY A 168 -10.99 10.14 -3.66
C GLY A 168 -12.12 9.13 -3.51
N LEU A 169 -12.37 8.19 -4.43
CA LEU A 169 -13.34 7.12 -4.18
C LEU A 169 -12.74 6.08 -3.24
N SER A 170 -13.42 5.81 -2.11
CA SER A 170 -13.06 4.72 -1.19
C SER A 170 -13.72 3.41 -1.62
N ILE A 171 -12.99 2.30 -1.48
CA ILE A 171 -13.47 0.95 -1.69
C ILE A 171 -13.56 0.28 -0.31
N PRO A 172 -14.76 0.17 0.28
CA PRO A 172 -14.91 -0.21 1.68
C PRO A 172 -14.70 -1.71 1.90
N ASN A 173 -14.38 -2.08 3.15
CA ASN A 173 -14.29 -3.46 3.62
C ASN A 173 -15.57 -3.97 4.30
N TYR A 174 -16.64 -3.18 4.28
CA TYR A 174 -17.97 -3.51 4.78
C TYR A 174 -19.03 -2.70 4.00
N ASP A 175 -20.30 -3.06 4.15
CA ASP A 175 -21.40 -2.28 3.55
C ASP A 175 -21.53 -0.93 4.29
N ASP A 176 -21.00 0.12 3.69
CA ASP A 176 -21.06 1.49 4.22
C ASP A 176 -22.25 2.30 3.67
N GLY A 177 -23.09 1.66 2.85
CA GLY A 177 -24.24 2.29 2.19
C GLY A 177 -23.88 3.19 1.01
N ASN A 178 -22.61 3.26 0.59
CA ASN A 178 -22.17 4.06 -0.56
C ASN A 178 -22.52 3.35 -1.87
N GLU A 179 -23.55 3.81 -2.56
CA GLU A 179 -24.01 3.27 -3.85
C GLU A 179 -23.23 3.81 -5.07
N ALA A 180 -22.14 4.55 -4.86
CA ALA A 180 -21.29 4.98 -5.98
C ALA A 180 -20.87 3.78 -6.83
N ARG A 181 -20.91 3.95 -8.17
CA ARG A 181 -20.62 2.85 -9.10
C ARG A 181 -19.30 3.02 -9.77
N LEU A 182 -18.60 1.92 -9.93
CA LEU A 182 -17.38 1.86 -10.73
C LEU A 182 -17.70 2.19 -12.20
N LYS A 183 -16.85 3.01 -12.81
CA LYS A 183 -17.00 3.45 -14.21
C LYS A 183 -15.84 2.93 -15.04
N SER A 184 -16.10 2.69 -16.32
CA SER A 184 -15.05 2.38 -17.29
C SER A 184 -13.94 3.44 -17.27
N GLY A 185 -12.70 3.00 -17.28
CA GLY A 185 -11.51 3.85 -17.17
C GLY A 185 -11.00 4.07 -15.74
N MET A 186 -11.71 3.63 -14.70
CA MET A 186 -11.20 3.71 -13.33
C MET A 186 -10.11 2.68 -13.07
N ILE A 187 -9.15 3.05 -12.22
CA ILE A 187 -8.19 2.15 -11.58
C ILE A 187 -8.50 2.17 -10.10
N ILE A 188 -8.58 1.02 -9.46
CA ILE A 188 -8.84 0.91 -8.03
C ILE A 188 -7.87 -0.05 -7.36
N ALA A 189 -7.50 0.24 -6.11
CA ALA A 189 -6.92 -0.70 -5.17
C ALA A 189 -8.05 -1.37 -4.38
N CYS A 190 -8.10 -2.69 -4.40
CA CYS A 190 -9.02 -3.49 -3.59
C CYS A 190 -8.20 -4.28 -2.58
N GLU A 191 -8.27 -3.87 -1.31
CA GLU A 191 -7.38 -4.30 -0.23
C GLU A 191 -8.14 -4.72 1.03
N PRO A 192 -8.75 -5.90 1.05
CA PRO A 192 -9.34 -6.45 2.27
C PRO A 192 -8.32 -6.63 3.39
N PHE A 193 -8.66 -6.11 4.57
CA PHE A 193 -7.95 -6.33 5.82
C PHE A 193 -8.78 -7.20 6.76
N ALA A 194 -8.22 -8.32 7.21
CA ALA A 194 -8.84 -9.18 8.21
C ALA A 194 -8.08 -9.13 9.54
N THR A 195 -8.79 -9.25 10.66
CA THR A 195 -8.17 -9.28 12.00
C THR A 195 -8.90 -10.22 12.94
N ASN A 196 -8.17 -10.79 13.89
CA ASN A 196 -8.73 -11.47 15.07
C ASN A 196 -8.97 -10.51 16.26
N GLY A 197 -8.78 -9.20 16.05
CA GLY A 197 -8.95 -8.16 17.07
C GLY A 197 -10.34 -7.51 17.06
N ALA A 198 -10.38 -6.16 17.15
CA ALA A 198 -11.62 -5.39 17.24
C ALA A 198 -12.27 -5.13 15.88
N GLY A 199 -11.53 -5.16 14.77
CA GLY A 199 -12.02 -4.78 13.44
C GLY A 199 -11.88 -3.28 13.14
N ALA A 200 -11.00 -2.59 13.83
CA ALA A 200 -10.72 -1.19 13.61
C ALA A 200 -9.26 -0.85 13.90
N ILE A 201 -8.75 0.18 13.22
CA ILE A 201 -7.41 0.74 13.46
C ILE A 201 -7.49 2.11 14.14
N LYS A 202 -6.37 2.51 14.74
CA LYS A 202 -6.10 3.86 15.23
C LYS A 202 -4.74 4.33 14.72
N CYS A 203 -4.57 5.66 14.64
CA CYS A 203 -3.26 6.26 14.46
C CYS A 203 -2.42 6.03 15.72
N ASP A 204 -1.21 5.47 15.54
CA ASP A 204 -0.27 5.24 16.64
C ASP A 204 0.68 6.46 16.76
N ARG A 205 1.75 6.45 16.00
CA ARG A 205 2.76 7.52 15.97
C ARG A 205 3.05 7.93 14.52
N PRO A 206 3.67 9.11 14.30
CA PRO A 206 4.18 9.46 12.98
C PRO A 206 5.14 8.39 12.46
N GLY A 207 4.95 7.98 11.21
CA GLY A 207 5.81 7.01 10.52
C GLY A 207 6.90 7.69 9.70
N ASN A 208 7.61 6.88 8.90
CA ASN A 208 8.69 7.33 8.02
C ASN A 208 8.20 7.66 6.61
N ILE A 209 6.98 7.27 6.25
CA ILE A 209 6.39 7.61 4.95
C ILE A 209 5.91 9.05 4.99
N CYS A 210 6.33 9.84 4.02
CA CYS A 210 6.06 11.27 3.93
C CYS A 210 5.36 11.62 2.62
N ARG A 211 4.67 12.77 2.62
CA ARG A 211 4.12 13.39 1.41
C ARG A 211 4.35 14.88 1.41
N ILE A 212 4.50 15.46 0.23
CA ILE A 212 4.49 16.91 0.04
C ILE A 212 3.07 17.41 0.27
N LEU A 213 2.91 18.43 1.13
CA LEU A 213 1.60 19.06 1.42
C LEU A 213 1.36 20.29 0.56
N ARG A 214 2.39 21.10 0.39
CA ARG A 214 2.31 22.40 -0.28
C ARG A 214 3.70 22.93 -0.59
N GLU A 215 3.73 23.91 -1.47
CA GLU A 215 4.94 24.67 -1.80
C GLU A 215 4.89 26.04 -1.11
N ARG A 216 6.03 26.47 -0.60
CA ARG A 216 6.26 27.81 -0.07
C ARG A 216 7.70 28.22 -0.33
N PRO A 217 8.00 29.51 -0.43
CA PRO A 217 9.38 29.99 -0.48
C PRO A 217 10.15 29.53 0.77
N LEU A 218 11.34 29.02 0.55
CA LEU A 218 12.30 28.63 1.59
C LEU A 218 13.47 29.60 1.55
N ALA A 219 13.83 30.14 2.71
CA ALA A 219 14.96 31.06 2.84
C ALA A 219 16.30 30.32 2.85
N ASP A 220 16.35 29.07 3.34
CA ASP A 220 17.54 28.24 3.31
C ASP A 220 17.71 27.62 1.91
N PRO A 221 18.78 27.98 1.16
CA PRO A 221 19.02 27.47 -0.19
C PRO A 221 19.20 25.94 -0.22
N ALA A 222 19.86 25.35 0.78
CA ALA A 222 20.12 23.92 0.82
C ALA A 222 18.84 23.13 1.13
N LEU A 223 17.92 23.68 1.93
CA LEU A 223 16.62 23.06 2.16
C LEU A 223 15.73 23.20 0.92
N LYS A 224 15.84 24.32 0.19
CA LYS A 224 15.14 24.51 -1.08
C LYS A 224 15.61 23.51 -2.13
N GLU A 225 16.91 23.32 -2.27
CA GLU A 225 17.49 22.35 -3.21
C GLU A 225 16.99 20.92 -2.90
N PHE A 226 16.98 20.53 -1.63
CA PHE A 226 16.42 19.23 -1.23
C PHE A 226 14.91 19.13 -1.52
N PHE A 227 14.15 20.20 -1.29
CA PHE A 227 12.73 20.23 -1.61
C PHE A 227 12.47 20.08 -3.11
N ASP A 228 13.27 20.76 -3.95
CA ASP A 228 13.19 20.64 -5.40
C ASP A 228 13.58 19.22 -5.86
N TYR A 229 14.58 18.60 -5.22
CA TYR A 229 14.98 17.20 -5.46
C TYR A 229 13.80 16.25 -5.19
N ILE A 230 13.18 16.28 -4.00
CA ILE A 230 12.06 15.37 -3.69
C ILE A 230 10.84 15.59 -4.61
N LYS A 231 10.61 16.82 -5.05
CA LYS A 231 9.56 17.11 -6.05
C LYS A 231 9.87 16.49 -7.40
N GLY A 232 11.10 16.55 -7.84
CA GLY A 232 11.54 15.96 -9.12
C GLY A 232 11.50 14.44 -9.07
N GLU A 233 11.97 13.85 -7.97
CA GLU A 233 12.11 12.39 -7.85
C GLU A 233 10.78 11.69 -7.59
N PHE A 234 9.98 12.21 -6.66
CA PHE A 234 8.75 11.54 -6.22
C PHE A 234 7.46 12.17 -6.73
N SER A 235 7.54 13.36 -7.33
CA SER A 235 6.36 14.09 -7.82
C SER A 235 5.31 14.25 -6.71
N THR A 236 4.12 13.66 -6.89
CA THR A 236 3.01 13.68 -5.93
C THR A 236 2.95 12.42 -5.05
N PHE A 237 3.83 11.47 -5.29
CA PHE A 237 3.83 10.20 -4.58
C PHE A 237 4.41 10.30 -3.17
N PRO A 238 3.95 9.44 -2.24
CA PRO A 238 4.60 9.27 -0.95
C PRO A 238 6.06 8.83 -1.10
N PHE A 239 6.90 9.30 -0.19
CA PHE A 239 8.32 9.00 -0.16
C PHE A 239 8.83 8.79 1.27
N CYS A 240 10.03 8.26 1.44
CA CYS A 240 10.71 8.24 2.73
C CYS A 240 12.16 8.72 2.58
N ALA A 241 12.75 9.14 3.70
CA ALA A 241 14.14 9.61 3.69
C ALA A 241 15.14 8.54 3.22
N ARG A 242 14.83 7.24 3.46
CA ARG A 242 15.65 6.10 3.03
C ARG A 242 15.72 6.00 1.50
N SER A 243 14.63 6.29 0.81
CA SER A 243 14.53 6.21 -0.66
C SER A 243 15.12 7.42 -1.38
N CYS A 244 15.62 8.43 -0.62
CA CYS A 244 16.27 9.62 -1.18
C CYS A 244 17.78 9.39 -1.36
N ASP A 245 18.26 9.42 -2.59
CA ASP A 245 19.71 9.51 -2.86
C ASP A 245 20.18 10.96 -2.68
N TYR A 246 20.18 11.42 -1.43
CA TYR A 246 20.53 12.79 -1.07
C TYR A 246 21.21 12.86 0.31
N PRO A 247 22.31 13.61 0.45
CA PRO A 247 23.01 13.73 1.73
C PRO A 247 22.11 14.25 2.85
N LYS A 248 22.12 13.57 4.01
CA LYS A 248 21.38 13.98 5.21
C LYS A 248 19.84 14.06 4.99
N ALA A 249 19.29 13.24 4.10
CA ALA A 249 17.85 13.24 3.78
C ALA A 249 16.96 13.20 5.01
N GLU A 250 17.27 12.36 6.02
CA GLU A 250 16.47 12.28 7.26
C GLU A 250 16.39 13.62 8.01
N ILE A 251 17.50 14.38 8.06
CA ILE A 251 17.52 15.69 8.71
C ILE A 251 16.69 16.68 7.90
N ARG A 252 16.85 16.69 6.58
CA ARG A 252 16.14 17.59 5.67
C ARG A 252 14.63 17.33 5.65
N VAL A 253 14.20 16.07 5.67
CA VAL A 253 12.77 15.71 5.78
C VAL A 253 12.18 16.26 7.09
N LYS A 254 12.88 16.10 8.23
CA LYS A 254 12.43 16.65 9.53
C LYS A 254 12.32 18.18 9.50
N GLU A 255 13.24 18.86 8.82
CA GLU A 255 13.19 20.31 8.62
C GLU A 255 11.96 20.71 7.78
N LEU A 256 11.70 20.04 6.66
CA LEU A 256 10.52 20.29 5.81
C LEU A 256 9.21 20.05 6.56
N ILE A 257 9.16 19.04 7.44
CA ILE A 257 8.00 18.78 8.31
C ILE A 257 7.80 19.95 9.27
N ARG A 258 8.86 20.47 9.92
CA ARG A 258 8.77 21.64 10.82
C ARG A 258 8.28 22.89 10.07
N HIS A 259 8.65 23.06 8.83
CA HIS A 259 8.17 24.14 7.96
C HIS A 259 6.76 23.91 7.42
N GLY A 260 6.17 22.75 7.64
CA GLY A 260 4.82 22.38 7.17
C GLY A 260 4.69 22.25 5.67
N LEU A 261 5.79 21.92 4.96
CA LEU A 261 5.80 21.60 3.53
C LEU A 261 5.59 20.11 3.27
N VAL A 262 6.00 19.29 4.24
CA VAL A 262 5.90 17.83 4.21
C VAL A 262 5.15 17.36 5.45
N SER A 263 4.38 16.29 5.36
CA SER A 263 3.82 15.58 6.51
C SER A 263 4.17 14.10 6.45
N SER A 264 4.24 13.45 7.61
CA SER A 264 4.32 12.00 7.69
C SER A 264 2.93 11.37 7.79
N TYR A 265 2.78 10.17 7.23
CA TYR A 265 1.64 9.30 7.51
C TYR A 265 1.80 8.71 8.92
N ALA A 266 0.69 8.58 9.65
CA ALA A 266 0.69 7.85 10.90
C ALA A 266 0.77 6.35 10.64
N ILE A 267 1.50 5.62 11.49
CA ILE A 267 1.45 4.17 11.53
C ILE A 267 0.06 3.77 12.00
N LEU A 268 -0.58 2.84 11.30
CA LEU A 268 -1.93 2.38 11.58
C LEU A 268 -1.88 1.07 12.38
N LYS A 269 -2.50 1.09 13.56
CA LYS A 269 -2.45 -0.03 14.49
C LYS A 269 -3.84 -0.49 14.87
N GLU A 270 -4.04 -1.81 14.96
CA GLU A 270 -5.29 -2.39 15.44
C GLU A 270 -5.57 -1.96 16.90
N VAL A 271 -6.81 -1.58 17.20
CA VAL A 271 -7.14 -0.90 18.47
C VAL A 271 -6.98 -1.75 19.72
N LYS A 272 -7.13 -3.08 19.63
CA LYS A 272 -6.96 -4.04 20.73
C LYS A 272 -5.68 -4.86 20.62
N GLY A 273 -4.84 -4.60 19.62
CA GLY A 273 -3.60 -5.34 19.39
C GLY A 273 -3.83 -6.72 18.74
N GLY A 274 -4.97 -6.93 18.08
CA GLY A 274 -5.19 -8.11 17.26
C GLY A 274 -4.29 -8.11 16.03
N CYS A 275 -3.92 -9.31 15.59
CA CYS A 275 -3.15 -9.49 14.37
C CYS A 275 -3.99 -9.06 13.15
N VAL A 276 -3.35 -8.38 12.20
CA VAL A 276 -3.97 -7.91 10.95
C VAL A 276 -3.30 -8.57 9.76
N THR A 277 -4.11 -9.00 8.79
CA THR A 277 -3.67 -9.48 7.48
C THR A 277 -4.26 -8.63 6.37
N GLN A 278 -3.55 -8.52 5.25
CA GLN A 278 -3.94 -7.76 4.06
C GLN A 278 -3.71 -8.63 2.84
N ALA A 279 -4.58 -8.51 1.87
CA ALA A 279 -4.36 -9.01 0.51
C ALA A 279 -4.92 -7.99 -0.47
N GLU A 280 -4.16 -7.65 -1.50
CA GLU A 280 -4.51 -6.52 -2.36
C GLU A 280 -4.24 -6.79 -3.83
N HIS A 281 -5.10 -6.22 -4.67
CA HIS A 281 -4.88 -6.06 -6.10
C HIS A 281 -5.30 -4.69 -6.60
N THR A 282 -4.51 -4.17 -7.55
CA THR A 282 -4.95 -3.10 -8.46
C THR A 282 -5.78 -3.69 -9.58
N VAL A 283 -6.93 -3.06 -9.84
CA VAL A 283 -7.88 -3.47 -10.88
C VAL A 283 -8.19 -2.29 -11.80
N TYR A 284 -8.05 -2.50 -13.10
CA TYR A 284 -8.54 -1.57 -14.12
C TYR A 284 -9.96 -1.93 -14.54
N ILE A 285 -10.86 -0.97 -14.50
CA ILE A 285 -12.26 -1.14 -14.89
C ILE A 285 -12.37 -0.84 -16.39
N GLY A 286 -12.09 -1.84 -17.22
CA GLY A 286 -12.16 -1.71 -18.68
C GLY A 286 -13.49 -2.12 -19.31
N GLY A 287 -14.43 -2.66 -18.52
CA GLY A 287 -15.72 -3.14 -18.96
C GLY A 287 -16.46 -3.91 -17.88
N LYS A 288 -17.34 -4.86 -18.27
CA LYS A 288 -18.18 -5.64 -17.33
C LYS A 288 -17.37 -6.43 -16.31
N LYS A 289 -16.15 -6.83 -16.64
CA LYS A 289 -15.19 -7.45 -15.71
C LYS A 289 -13.94 -6.58 -15.64
N GLY A 290 -13.44 -6.36 -14.44
CA GLY A 290 -12.19 -5.67 -14.21
C GLY A 290 -10.99 -6.54 -14.61
N GLU A 291 -9.92 -5.88 -15.08
CA GLU A 291 -8.62 -6.50 -15.37
C GLU A 291 -7.70 -6.34 -14.16
N ILE A 292 -7.23 -7.46 -13.59
CA ILE A 292 -6.29 -7.44 -12.47
C ILE A 292 -4.91 -7.07 -13.01
N MET A 293 -4.36 -5.95 -12.56
CA MET A 293 -3.07 -5.43 -13.00
C MET A 293 -1.89 -6.06 -12.23
N THR A 294 -2.08 -6.43 -10.98
CA THR A 294 -1.06 -6.93 -10.06
C THR A 294 -1.10 -8.44 -9.86
N SER A 295 -1.46 -9.16 -10.91
CA SER A 295 -1.28 -10.61 -11.00
C SER A 295 0.10 -10.91 -11.61
N PRO A 296 0.90 -11.86 -11.06
CA PRO A 296 2.17 -12.28 -11.65
C PRO A 296 2.02 -12.86 -13.06
#